data_4f84b4baf2fbd9b8f8e49856d6d2558b
#
_entry.id   4f84b4baf2fbd9b8f8e49856d6d2558b
#
_cell.length_a   1.000
_cell.length_b   1.000
_cell.length_c   1.000
_cell.angle_alpha   90.00
_cell.angle_beta   90.00
_cell.angle_gamma   90.00
#
_symmetry.space_group_name_H-M   'P 1'
#
loop_
_entity.id
_entity.type
_entity.pdbx_description
1 polymer ?
#
loop_
_entity_poly.entity_id
_entity_poly.type
_entity_poly.pdbx_seq_one_letter_code
_entity_poly.pdbx_strand_id
1 'polypeptide(L)'
;MQDIYISGTGMWTPPHKISNDELVKSFNTYVELYNAEHSVKISEGSLKALEPSSSEFIVKASGIKNRYVVEKESLLDPTRMKPKIEARSDDQLSFSAEVSVIAAKEALKNANLEAKDIDAVIVSAANLQRAYPAIAIEVQEELGIEGFAYDMMVGCSASTFGISNACSD
;
A
#
# COMPACT_ATOMS: atom_id res chain seq x y z
N MET A 1 6.11 -35.18 -7.00
CA MET A 1 5.88 -33.74 -6.79
C MET A 1 6.11 -33.53 -5.31
N GLN A 2 6.96 -32.61 -4.93
CA GLN A 2 7.20 -32.32 -3.53
C GLN A 2 5.99 -31.51 -3.02
N ASP A 3 5.47 -31.85 -1.85
CA ASP A 3 4.37 -31.11 -1.25
C ASP A 3 4.88 -29.73 -0.80
N ILE A 4 4.13 -28.67 -1.14
CA ILE A 4 4.47 -27.27 -0.82
C ILE A 4 3.48 -26.76 0.20
N TYR A 5 3.97 -26.10 1.25
CA TYR A 5 3.17 -25.62 2.37
C TYR A 5 3.44 -24.13 2.67
N ILE A 6 2.43 -23.42 3.13
CA ILE A 6 2.60 -22.12 3.78
C ILE A 6 2.87 -22.39 5.26
N SER A 7 4.13 -22.21 5.68
CA SER A 7 4.58 -22.52 7.04
C SER A 7 4.28 -21.40 8.04
N GLY A 8 4.22 -20.14 7.58
CA GLY A 8 3.90 -18.99 8.43
C GLY A 8 3.42 -17.81 7.63
N THR A 9 2.70 -16.93 8.30
CA THR A 9 2.21 -15.65 7.74
C THR A 9 2.50 -14.52 8.69
N GLY A 10 2.69 -13.30 8.14
CA GLY A 10 2.84 -12.09 8.91
C GLY A 10 2.19 -10.92 8.20
N MET A 11 1.82 -9.89 8.95
CA MET A 11 1.10 -8.75 8.42
C MET A 11 1.56 -7.46 9.07
N TRP A 12 1.66 -6.42 8.24
CA TRP A 12 1.75 -5.05 8.72
C TRP A 12 0.47 -4.29 8.35
N THR A 13 -0.06 -3.53 9.30
CA THR A 13 -1.23 -2.69 9.07
C THR A 13 -0.87 -1.23 9.34
N PRO A 14 -1.18 -0.30 8.43
CA PRO A 14 -0.97 1.12 8.68
C PRO A 14 -1.66 1.59 9.97
N PRO A 15 -1.06 2.52 10.74
CA PRO A 15 -1.49 2.82 12.11
C PRO A 15 -2.82 3.58 12.22
N HIS A 16 -3.22 4.29 11.16
CA HIS A 16 -4.40 5.15 11.19
C HIS A 16 -5.56 4.56 10.40
N LYS A 17 -6.74 4.55 11.01
CA LYS A 17 -7.98 4.13 10.38
C LYS A 17 -8.79 5.34 9.92
N ILE A 18 -9.31 5.30 8.69
CA ILE A 18 -10.24 6.28 8.13
C ILE A 18 -11.56 5.57 7.81
N SER A 19 -12.67 6.14 8.30
CA SER A 19 -14.02 5.72 7.93
C SER A 19 -14.45 6.35 6.60
N ASN A 20 -15.52 5.80 6.00
CA ASN A 20 -16.12 6.45 4.84
C ASN A 20 -16.65 7.84 5.17
N ASP A 21 -17.22 8.05 6.36
CA ASP A 21 -17.76 9.37 6.74
C ASP A 21 -16.68 10.44 6.81
N GLU A 22 -15.51 10.13 7.39
CA GLU A 22 -14.37 11.05 7.43
C GLU A 22 -13.88 11.39 6.01
N LEU A 23 -13.76 10.37 5.15
CA LEU A 23 -13.31 10.56 3.77
C LEU A 23 -14.31 11.39 2.95
N VAL A 24 -15.61 11.06 3.05
CA VAL A 24 -16.68 11.76 2.36
C VAL A 24 -16.78 13.20 2.83
N LYS A 25 -16.65 13.47 4.13
CA LYS A 25 -16.63 14.82 4.66
C LYS A 25 -15.51 15.66 4.03
N SER A 26 -14.28 15.12 4.01
CA SER A 26 -13.13 15.79 3.39
C SER A 26 -13.37 16.03 1.89
N PHE A 27 -13.79 14.99 1.16
CA PHE A 27 -14.08 15.10 -0.27
C PHE A 27 -15.18 16.10 -0.60
N ASN A 28 -16.29 16.09 0.13
CA ASN A 28 -17.40 17.01 -0.12
C ASN A 28 -17.01 18.46 0.17
N THR A 29 -16.19 18.70 1.19
CA THR A 29 -15.62 20.04 1.42
C THR A 29 -14.73 20.47 0.23
N TYR A 30 -13.90 19.57 -0.30
CA TYR A 30 -13.13 19.85 -1.53
C TYR A 30 -14.06 20.18 -2.71
N VAL A 31 -15.15 19.42 -2.91
CA VAL A 31 -16.16 19.69 -3.96
C VAL A 31 -16.75 21.08 -3.83
N GLU A 32 -17.13 21.48 -2.63
CA GLU A 32 -17.67 22.82 -2.35
C GLU A 32 -16.67 23.93 -2.71
N LEU A 33 -15.42 23.79 -2.25
CA LEU A 33 -14.33 24.73 -2.53
C LEU A 33 -14.05 24.83 -4.04
N TYR A 34 -13.94 23.68 -4.71
CA TYR A 34 -13.70 23.62 -6.14
C TYR A 34 -14.82 24.28 -6.95
N ASN A 35 -16.08 23.97 -6.65
CA ASN A 35 -17.23 24.53 -7.36
C ASN A 35 -17.36 26.04 -7.11
N ALA A 36 -17.07 26.53 -5.91
CA ALA A 36 -17.05 27.93 -5.60
C ALA A 36 -15.97 28.70 -6.38
N GLU A 37 -14.74 28.17 -6.39
CA GLU A 37 -13.61 28.75 -7.13
C GLU A 37 -13.88 28.82 -8.64
N HIS A 38 -14.55 27.80 -9.19
CA HIS A 38 -14.80 27.69 -10.63
C HIS A 38 -16.21 28.10 -11.04
N SER A 39 -16.95 28.81 -10.17
CA SER A 39 -18.36 29.12 -10.36
C SER A 39 -18.69 29.79 -11.68
N VAL A 40 -17.84 30.71 -12.17
CA VAL A 40 -18.04 31.43 -13.47
C VAL A 40 -17.97 30.41 -14.63
N LYS A 41 -16.93 29.58 -14.69
CA LYS A 41 -16.75 28.59 -15.76
C LYS A 41 -17.85 27.53 -15.75
N ILE A 42 -18.33 27.18 -14.57
CA ILE A 42 -19.44 26.24 -14.39
C ILE A 42 -20.75 26.88 -14.91
N SER A 43 -21.02 28.16 -14.57
CA SER A 43 -22.22 28.86 -15.04
C SER A 43 -22.24 29.08 -16.56
N GLU A 44 -21.05 29.22 -17.17
CA GLU A 44 -20.88 29.34 -18.63
C GLU A 44 -20.97 28.00 -19.36
N GLY A 45 -21.02 26.88 -18.62
CA GLY A 45 -21.03 25.51 -19.19
C GLY A 45 -19.69 25.05 -19.76
N SER A 46 -18.62 25.82 -19.55
CA SER A 46 -17.26 25.47 -19.99
C SER A 46 -16.54 24.47 -19.06
N LEU A 47 -17.06 24.31 -17.83
CA LEU A 47 -16.56 23.35 -16.85
C LEU A 47 -17.75 22.66 -16.15
N LYS A 48 -17.65 21.34 -15.95
CA LYS A 48 -18.64 20.59 -15.22
C LYS A 48 -18.41 20.72 -13.70
N ALA A 49 -19.46 21.01 -12.94
CA ALA A 49 -19.40 20.96 -11.48
C ALA A 49 -19.05 19.56 -10.98
N LEU A 50 -18.29 19.48 -9.91
CA LEU A 50 -18.06 18.23 -9.19
C LEU A 50 -19.31 17.88 -8.36
N GLU A 51 -19.61 16.60 -8.29
CA GLU A 51 -20.72 16.06 -7.51
C GLU A 51 -20.22 15.55 -6.15
N PRO A 52 -20.98 15.76 -5.07
CA PRO A 52 -20.64 15.20 -3.77
C PRO A 52 -20.77 13.66 -3.77
N SER A 53 -20.09 13.01 -2.84
CA SER A 53 -20.19 11.57 -2.61
C SER A 53 -20.91 11.28 -1.28
N SER A 54 -21.19 9.99 -1.04
CA SER A 54 -21.74 9.51 0.23
C SER A 54 -21.11 8.20 0.69
N SER A 55 -21.19 7.94 2.00
CA SER A 55 -20.71 6.68 2.58
C SER A 55 -21.48 5.48 2.05
N GLU A 56 -22.77 5.62 1.81
CA GLU A 56 -23.64 4.59 1.23
C GLU A 56 -23.21 4.23 -0.19
N PHE A 57 -22.88 5.24 -1.00
CA PHE A 57 -22.35 5.02 -2.34
C PHE A 57 -21.06 4.18 -2.31
N ILE A 58 -20.11 4.52 -1.43
CA ILE A 58 -18.84 3.80 -1.31
C ILE A 58 -19.10 2.35 -0.90
N VAL A 59 -19.95 2.12 0.11
CA VAL A 59 -20.28 0.76 0.56
C VAL A 59 -20.97 -0.03 -0.55
N LYS A 60 -21.94 0.57 -1.25
CA LYS A 60 -22.66 -0.09 -2.36
C LYS A 60 -21.72 -0.46 -3.52
N ALA A 61 -20.77 0.41 -3.85
CA ALA A 61 -19.87 0.23 -4.97
C ALA A 61 -18.72 -0.75 -4.69
N SER A 62 -18.25 -0.83 -3.43
CA SER A 62 -17.01 -1.56 -3.10
C SER A 62 -17.11 -2.52 -1.91
N GLY A 63 -18.14 -2.41 -1.09
CA GLY A 63 -18.24 -3.13 0.20
C GLY A 63 -17.31 -2.55 1.29
N ILE A 64 -16.45 -1.56 0.97
CA ILE A 64 -15.44 -1.02 1.88
C ILE A 64 -16.10 -0.06 2.86
N LYS A 65 -15.86 -0.28 4.16
CA LYS A 65 -16.35 0.58 5.25
C LYS A 65 -15.25 1.46 5.84
N ASN A 66 -14.03 0.97 5.85
CA ASN A 66 -12.87 1.63 6.43
C ASN A 66 -11.63 1.34 5.58
N ARG A 67 -10.58 2.17 5.73
CA ARG A 67 -9.25 1.92 5.20
C ARG A 67 -8.19 2.34 6.19
N TYR A 68 -7.02 1.71 6.09
CA TYR A 68 -5.87 2.02 6.93
C TYR A 68 -4.86 2.82 6.13
N VAL A 69 -4.28 3.84 6.75
CA VAL A 69 -3.35 4.76 6.11
C VAL A 69 -2.17 5.09 7.04
N VAL A 70 -1.05 5.44 6.44
CA VAL A 70 0.18 5.81 7.16
C VAL A 70 0.05 7.18 7.81
N GLU A 71 -0.58 8.11 7.11
CA GLU A 71 -0.76 9.49 7.52
C GLU A 71 -2.20 9.91 7.21
N LYS A 72 -2.87 10.47 8.21
CA LYS A 72 -4.32 10.73 8.17
C LYS A 72 -4.65 12.20 7.99
N GLU A 73 -3.91 13.10 8.63
CA GLU A 73 -4.27 14.51 8.72
C GLU A 73 -4.23 15.20 7.35
N SER A 74 -3.11 15.12 6.65
CA SER A 74 -2.97 15.72 5.33
C SER A 74 -3.83 15.03 4.26
N LEU A 75 -4.12 13.74 4.46
CA LEU A 75 -4.98 12.99 3.54
C LEU A 75 -6.44 13.44 3.66
N LEU A 76 -6.89 13.83 4.86
CA LEU A 76 -8.23 14.35 5.12
C LEU A 76 -8.33 15.89 5.01
N ASP A 77 -7.23 16.59 4.79
CA ASP A 77 -7.23 18.01 4.48
C ASP A 77 -7.81 18.24 3.08
N PRO A 78 -8.96 18.91 2.92
CA PRO A 78 -9.62 19.10 1.63
C PRO A 78 -8.80 19.93 0.64
N THR A 79 -7.80 20.67 1.11
CA THR A 79 -6.91 21.48 0.25
C THR A 79 -5.73 20.67 -0.27
N ARG A 80 -5.44 19.51 0.31
CA ARG A 80 -4.31 18.67 -0.02
C ARG A 80 -4.71 17.29 -0.58
N MET A 81 -5.57 16.56 0.13
CA MET A 81 -6.12 15.24 -0.21
C MET A 81 -5.05 14.19 -0.57
N LYS A 82 -3.88 14.27 0.01
CA LYS A 82 -2.77 13.32 -0.16
C LYS A 82 -1.92 13.28 1.11
N PRO A 83 -1.36 12.11 1.46
CA PRO A 83 -0.54 11.97 2.65
C PRO A 83 0.73 12.82 2.54
N LYS A 84 1.18 13.35 3.67
CA LYS A 84 2.50 13.96 3.82
C LYS A 84 3.45 12.88 4.33
N ILE A 85 4.19 12.29 3.41
CA ILE A 85 5.23 11.30 3.73
C ILE A 85 6.57 11.99 3.60
N GLU A 86 7.40 11.90 4.64
CA GLU A 86 8.74 12.46 4.62
C GLU A 86 9.63 11.69 3.64
N ALA A 87 10.47 12.43 2.92
CA ALA A 87 11.45 11.81 2.05
C ALA A 87 12.51 11.09 2.91
N ARG A 88 12.91 9.92 2.47
CA ARG A 88 13.97 9.15 3.10
C ARG A 88 15.27 9.37 2.36
N SER A 89 16.38 9.40 3.09
CA SER A 89 17.72 9.41 2.51
C SER A 89 18.08 8.02 1.94
N ASP A 90 19.10 7.98 1.08
CA ASP A 90 19.48 6.74 0.38
C ASP A 90 20.09 5.66 1.31
N ASP A 91 20.53 6.06 2.49
CA ASP A 91 21.03 5.16 3.55
C ASP A 91 19.93 4.58 4.45
N GLN A 92 18.69 5.00 4.26
CA GLN A 92 17.53 4.47 4.97
C GLN A 92 16.80 3.44 4.13
N LEU A 93 16.26 2.40 4.78
CA LEU A 93 15.34 1.48 4.13
C LEU A 93 14.20 2.23 3.42
N SER A 94 13.87 1.79 2.23
CA SER A 94 12.64 2.26 1.59
C SER A 94 11.43 1.91 2.46
N PHE A 95 10.37 2.73 2.37
CA PHE A 95 9.15 2.46 3.15
C PHE A 95 8.59 1.06 2.82
N SER A 96 8.65 0.65 1.55
CA SER A 96 8.18 -0.67 1.13
C SER A 96 9.00 -1.80 1.76
N ALA A 97 10.33 -1.63 1.86
CA ALA A 97 11.19 -2.62 2.51
C ALA A 97 10.93 -2.69 4.02
N GLU A 98 10.83 -1.54 4.70
CA GLU A 98 10.54 -1.49 6.14
C GLU A 98 9.27 -2.27 6.51
N VAL A 99 8.16 -2.00 5.82
CA VAL A 99 6.88 -2.69 6.13
C VAL A 99 6.93 -4.18 5.76
N SER A 100 7.66 -4.53 4.71
CA SER A 100 7.89 -5.92 4.32
C SER A 100 8.71 -6.68 5.36
N VAL A 101 9.76 -6.06 5.90
CA VAL A 101 10.59 -6.62 6.97
C VAL A 101 9.77 -6.87 8.24
N ILE A 102 8.89 -5.94 8.62
CA ILE A 102 8.01 -6.12 9.78
C ILE A 102 7.10 -7.35 9.58
N ALA A 103 6.45 -7.46 8.43
CA ALA A 103 5.59 -8.60 8.11
C ALA A 103 6.40 -9.91 8.00
N ALA A 104 7.58 -9.87 7.40
CA ALA A 104 8.44 -11.05 7.27
C ALA A 104 8.94 -11.56 8.63
N LYS A 105 9.35 -10.69 9.54
CA LYS A 105 9.74 -11.07 10.91
C LYS A 105 8.60 -11.77 11.66
N GLU A 106 7.37 -11.31 11.49
CA GLU A 106 6.20 -12.00 12.06
C GLU A 106 5.95 -13.36 11.39
N ALA A 107 6.09 -13.45 10.06
CA ALA A 107 5.94 -14.71 9.33
C ALA A 107 6.98 -15.75 9.77
N LEU A 108 8.25 -15.37 9.88
CA LEU A 108 9.33 -16.23 10.39
C LEU A 108 9.03 -16.73 11.80
N LYS A 109 8.62 -15.84 12.70
CA LYS A 109 8.23 -16.20 14.06
C LYS A 109 7.08 -17.21 14.07
N ASN A 110 6.05 -17.01 13.28
CA ASN A 110 4.89 -17.90 13.20
C ASN A 110 5.21 -19.23 12.56
N ALA A 111 6.19 -19.26 11.65
CA ALA A 111 6.73 -20.50 11.07
C ALA A 111 7.70 -21.24 11.99
N ASN A 112 8.19 -20.61 13.06
CA ASN A 112 9.31 -21.08 13.88
C ASN A 112 10.58 -21.32 13.05
N LEU A 113 10.88 -20.39 12.13
CA LEU A 113 12.05 -20.36 11.25
C LEU A 113 12.94 -19.15 11.55
N GLU A 114 14.21 -19.27 11.20
CA GLU A 114 15.20 -18.19 11.26
C GLU A 114 15.59 -17.75 9.83
N ALA A 115 16.23 -16.58 9.71
CA ALA A 115 16.67 -16.05 8.40
C ALA A 115 17.55 -17.04 7.61
N LYS A 116 18.40 -17.82 8.28
CA LYS A 116 19.26 -18.83 7.69
C LYS A 116 18.51 -20.01 7.03
N ASP A 117 17.23 -20.18 7.36
CA ASP A 117 16.38 -21.23 6.82
C ASP A 117 15.65 -20.79 5.54
N ILE A 118 15.92 -19.57 5.07
CA ILE A 118 15.26 -18.95 3.91
C ILE A 118 16.26 -18.84 2.76
N ASP A 119 15.90 -19.40 1.61
CA ASP A 119 16.72 -19.42 0.40
C ASP A 119 16.39 -18.30 -0.59
N ALA A 120 15.18 -17.72 -0.51
CA ALA A 120 14.74 -16.71 -1.45
C ALA A 120 13.83 -15.65 -0.82
N VAL A 121 13.93 -14.41 -1.32
CA VAL A 121 13.03 -13.30 -0.99
C VAL A 121 12.37 -12.79 -2.27
N ILE A 122 11.06 -12.89 -2.35
CA ILE A 122 10.26 -12.35 -3.47
C ILE A 122 9.38 -11.23 -2.95
N VAL A 123 9.63 -10.00 -3.40
CA VAL A 123 8.73 -8.87 -3.14
C VAL A 123 7.80 -8.70 -4.33
N SER A 124 6.54 -9.07 -4.14
CA SER A 124 5.54 -9.01 -5.18
C SER A 124 4.53 -7.90 -4.89
N ALA A 125 4.46 -6.90 -5.77
CA ALA A 125 3.70 -5.69 -5.55
C ALA A 125 3.00 -5.17 -6.81
N ALA A 126 1.97 -4.34 -6.62
CA ALA A 126 1.35 -3.61 -7.71
C ALA A 126 2.20 -2.42 -8.15
N ASN A 127 2.98 -1.86 -7.23
CA ASN A 127 3.76 -0.65 -7.41
C ASN A 127 4.96 -0.71 -6.46
N LEU A 128 6.15 -0.56 -6.99
CA LEU A 128 7.40 -0.53 -6.23
C LEU A 128 7.92 0.91 -6.13
N GLN A 129 8.51 1.23 -5.00
CA GLN A 129 8.98 2.58 -4.70
C GLN A 129 10.12 3.02 -5.62
N ARG A 130 10.95 2.07 -6.04
CA ARG A 130 12.09 2.27 -6.96
C ARG A 130 12.40 0.99 -7.72
N ALA A 131 13.10 1.14 -8.83
CA ALA A 131 13.51 0.01 -9.66
C ALA A 131 14.86 -0.58 -9.22
N TYR A 132 15.72 0.22 -8.56
CA TYR A 132 17.05 -0.18 -8.14
C TYR A 132 17.53 0.63 -6.91
N PRO A 133 18.15 -0.02 -5.89
CA PRO A 133 18.15 -1.46 -5.72
C PRO A 133 16.73 -2.02 -5.61
N ALA A 134 16.55 -3.32 -5.92
CA ALA A 134 15.28 -3.99 -5.74
C ALA A 134 14.85 -3.96 -4.27
N ILE A 135 13.56 -3.81 -4.01
CA ILE A 135 13.03 -3.80 -2.63
C ILE A 135 13.30 -5.14 -1.94
N ALA A 136 13.24 -6.25 -2.69
CA ALA A 136 13.58 -7.59 -2.18
C ALA A 136 15.02 -7.69 -1.67
N ILE A 137 15.97 -6.99 -2.31
CA ILE A 137 17.38 -6.94 -1.86
C ILE A 137 17.48 -6.19 -0.52
N GLU A 138 16.76 -5.07 -0.36
CA GLU A 138 16.73 -4.36 0.93
C GLU A 138 16.16 -5.24 2.05
N VAL A 139 15.08 -5.97 1.75
CA VAL A 139 14.44 -6.90 2.71
C VAL A 139 15.40 -8.05 3.05
N GLN A 140 16.07 -8.62 2.06
CA GLN A 140 17.04 -9.69 2.22
C GLN A 140 18.19 -9.27 3.13
N GLU A 141 18.78 -8.12 2.85
CA GLU A 141 19.90 -7.54 3.63
C GLU A 141 19.49 -7.26 5.09
N GLU A 142 18.36 -6.60 5.29
CA GLU A 142 17.86 -6.24 6.63
C GLU A 142 17.50 -7.47 7.48
N LEU A 143 17.08 -8.57 6.86
CA LEU A 143 16.77 -9.82 7.54
C LEU A 143 17.99 -10.72 7.72
N GLY A 144 19.09 -10.45 7.01
CA GLY A 144 20.30 -11.31 7.00
C GLY A 144 20.05 -12.65 6.31
N ILE A 145 19.25 -12.66 5.25
CA ILE A 145 18.98 -13.88 4.46
C ILE A 145 20.05 -14.05 3.41
N GLU A 146 20.64 -15.24 3.34
CA GLU A 146 21.52 -15.65 2.26
C GLU A 146 20.69 -16.29 1.12
N GLY A 147 21.16 -16.19 -0.12
CA GLY A 147 20.45 -16.75 -1.26
C GLY A 147 20.13 -15.69 -2.33
N PHE A 148 18.95 -15.71 -2.92
CA PHE A 148 18.60 -14.76 -3.97
C PHE A 148 17.35 -13.95 -3.63
N ALA A 149 17.25 -12.77 -4.25
CA ALA A 149 16.09 -11.90 -4.05
C ALA A 149 15.73 -11.17 -5.35
N TYR A 150 14.45 -11.00 -5.62
CA TYR A 150 13.96 -10.23 -6.75
C TYR A 150 12.58 -9.63 -6.51
N ASP A 151 12.31 -8.55 -7.24
CA ASP A 151 11.02 -7.89 -7.25
C ASP A 151 10.16 -8.41 -8.40
N MET A 152 8.84 -8.50 -8.15
CA MET A 152 7.84 -8.80 -9.15
C MET A 152 6.75 -7.75 -9.14
N MET A 153 6.54 -7.05 -10.27
CA MET A 153 5.52 -6.02 -10.40
C MET A 153 4.44 -6.44 -11.40
N VAL A 154 3.36 -7.03 -10.90
CA VAL A 154 2.26 -7.61 -11.69
C VAL A 154 0.87 -7.10 -11.26
N GLY A 155 0.82 -5.86 -10.79
CA GLY A 155 -0.44 -5.19 -10.46
C GLY A 155 -1.24 -5.90 -9.37
N CYS A 156 -2.56 -5.96 -9.54
CA CYS A 156 -3.48 -6.53 -8.55
C CYS A 156 -3.31 -8.04 -8.34
N SER A 157 -2.59 -8.74 -9.22
CA SER A 157 -2.32 -10.18 -9.14
C SER A 157 -0.99 -10.49 -8.47
N ALA A 158 -0.29 -9.50 -7.92
CA ALA A 158 1.06 -9.64 -7.39
C ALA A 158 1.19 -10.78 -6.37
N SER A 159 0.32 -10.84 -5.37
CA SER A 159 0.39 -11.88 -4.34
C SER A 159 0.22 -13.30 -4.91
N THR A 160 -0.71 -13.48 -5.84
CA THR A 160 -0.96 -14.78 -6.48
C THR A 160 0.23 -15.23 -7.32
N PHE A 161 0.80 -14.33 -8.12
CA PHE A 161 1.97 -14.64 -8.93
C PHE A 161 3.22 -14.84 -8.07
N GLY A 162 3.40 -14.08 -6.98
CA GLY A 162 4.50 -14.27 -6.05
C GLY A 162 4.48 -15.66 -5.42
N ILE A 163 3.32 -16.12 -4.96
CA ILE A 163 3.16 -17.49 -4.43
C ILE A 163 3.43 -18.52 -5.52
N SER A 164 2.89 -18.33 -6.73
CA SER A 164 3.09 -19.25 -7.84
C SER A 164 4.57 -19.40 -8.22
N ASN A 165 5.33 -18.31 -8.24
CA ASN A 165 6.77 -18.35 -8.51
C ASN A 165 7.53 -19.05 -7.38
N ALA A 166 7.25 -18.68 -6.13
CA ALA A 166 7.86 -19.35 -4.98
C ALA A 166 7.60 -20.86 -4.91
N CYS A 167 6.53 -21.33 -5.54
CA CYS A 167 6.23 -22.76 -5.66
C CYS A 167 6.99 -23.44 -6.82
N SER A 168 7.54 -22.65 -7.75
CA SER A 168 8.20 -23.15 -8.96
C SER A 168 9.72 -23.12 -8.85
N ASP A 169 10.25 -22.24 -8.01
CA ASP A 169 11.67 -22.07 -7.73
C ASP A 169 12.15 -23.09 -6.68
#